data_9674db17f3a271e52b4dd26ee7facbe7
#
_entry.id   9674db17f3a271e52b4dd26ee7facbe7
#
_cell.length_a   1.000
_cell.length_b   1.000
_cell.length_c   1.000
_cell.angle_alpha   90.00
_cell.angle_beta   90.00
_cell.angle_gamma   90.00
#
_symmetry.space_group_name_H-M   'P 1'
#
loop_
_entity.id
_entity.type
_entity.pdbx_description
1 polymer ?
#
loop_
_entity_poly.entity_id
_entity_poly.type
_entity_poly.pdbx_seq_one_letter_code
_entity_poly.pdbx_strand_id
1 'polypeptide(L)'
;MLHLGHRALVVVIATGATAGALLFGMASTASAEPPPPAPPGCSAGDLAQVSGAVGTAMSGYLFTHPEVNDFFTSLRGLPNEELRADVQTYMDAHPQTESEITGIRQPLTDLRTRCDAPAPVLGG
;
A
#
# COMPACT_ATOMS: atom_id res chain seq x y z
N MET A 1 -23.68 -53.32 -1.36
CA MET A 1 -23.16 -52.44 -2.44
C MET A 1 -22.68 -51.07 -1.96
N LEU A 2 -23.04 -50.63 -0.80
CA LEU A 2 -22.69 -49.31 -0.29
C LEU A 2 -21.30 -49.22 0.41
N HIS A 3 -20.67 -50.36 0.65
CA HIS A 3 -19.40 -50.39 1.40
C HIS A 3 -18.13 -50.34 0.55
N LEU A 4 -18.24 -50.49 -0.77
CA LEU A 4 -17.06 -50.46 -1.64
C LEU A 4 -16.59 -49.02 -1.96
N GLY A 5 -17.47 -48.05 -1.87
CA GLY A 5 -17.14 -46.68 -2.20
C GLY A 5 -16.27 -45.94 -1.15
N HIS A 6 -16.41 -46.34 0.10
CA HIS A 6 -15.71 -45.66 1.19
C HIS A 6 -14.22 -46.04 1.35
N ARG A 7 -13.86 -47.23 0.89
CA ARG A 7 -12.46 -47.68 1.01
C ARG A 7 -11.55 -47.07 -0.05
N ALA A 8 -12.08 -46.73 -1.20
CA ALA A 8 -11.32 -46.13 -2.27
C ALA A 8 -10.99 -44.63 -1.96
N LEU A 9 -11.92 -43.98 -1.29
CA LEU A 9 -11.75 -42.55 -0.96
C LEU A 9 -10.66 -42.30 0.08
N VAL A 10 -10.51 -43.19 1.05
CA VAL A 10 -9.52 -43.06 2.11
C VAL A 10 -8.08 -43.19 1.58
N VAL A 11 -7.88 -44.06 0.60
CA VAL A 11 -6.55 -44.30 0.02
C VAL A 11 -6.09 -43.09 -0.82
N VAL A 12 -7.00 -42.43 -1.51
CA VAL A 12 -6.66 -41.26 -2.34
C VAL A 12 -6.30 -40.04 -1.48
N ILE A 13 -7.00 -39.88 -0.37
CA ILE A 13 -6.71 -38.76 0.57
C ILE A 13 -5.32 -38.89 1.21
N ALA A 14 -4.95 -40.11 1.57
CA ALA A 14 -3.64 -40.37 2.17
C ALA A 14 -2.49 -40.10 1.20
N THR A 15 -2.69 -40.41 -0.08
CA THR A 15 -1.66 -40.17 -1.10
C THR A 15 -1.53 -38.68 -1.45
N GLY A 16 -2.61 -37.96 -1.41
CA GLY A 16 -2.59 -36.51 -1.64
C GLY A 16 -1.86 -35.70 -0.56
N ALA A 17 -1.99 -36.12 0.69
CA ALA A 17 -1.33 -35.45 1.80
C ALA A 17 0.19 -35.58 1.75
N THR A 18 0.69 -36.72 1.30
CA THR A 18 2.13 -36.94 1.18
C THR A 18 2.75 -36.13 0.05
N ALA A 19 2.05 -35.99 -1.06
CA ALA A 19 2.50 -35.17 -2.18
C ALA A 19 2.53 -33.68 -1.82
N GLY A 20 1.57 -33.23 -1.04
CA GLY A 20 1.55 -31.83 -0.58
C GLY A 20 2.71 -31.46 0.32
N ALA A 21 3.14 -32.38 1.20
CA ALA A 21 4.29 -32.14 2.08
C ALA A 21 5.61 -32.00 1.30
N LEU A 22 5.78 -32.77 0.23
CA LEU A 22 6.96 -32.67 -0.62
C LEU A 22 7.03 -31.35 -1.39
N LEU A 23 5.91 -30.87 -1.88
CA LEU A 23 5.83 -29.57 -2.55
C LEU A 23 6.13 -28.41 -1.59
N PHE A 24 5.71 -28.53 -0.34
CA PHE A 24 6.01 -27.52 0.67
C PHE A 24 7.50 -27.46 1.02
N GLY A 25 8.17 -28.60 1.13
CA GLY A 25 9.60 -28.66 1.35
C GLY A 25 10.41 -28.05 0.23
N MET A 26 9.99 -28.27 -1.03
CA MET A 26 10.68 -27.68 -2.20
C MET A 26 10.49 -26.17 -2.28
N ALA A 27 9.32 -25.66 -1.93
CA ALA A 27 9.05 -24.22 -1.89
C ALA A 27 9.93 -23.50 -0.86
N SER A 28 10.21 -24.14 0.28
CA SER A 28 11.08 -23.58 1.31
C SER A 28 12.54 -23.49 0.89
N THR A 29 13.01 -24.46 0.11
CA THR A 29 14.40 -24.48 -0.38
C THR A 29 14.64 -23.58 -1.59
N ALA A 30 13.58 -23.21 -2.30
CA ALA A 30 13.62 -22.27 -3.41
C ALA A 30 13.50 -20.80 -2.95
N SER A 31 13.54 -20.54 -1.65
CA SER A 31 13.49 -19.18 -1.11
C SER A 31 14.64 -18.36 -1.66
N ALA A 32 14.30 -17.24 -2.25
CA ALA A 32 15.27 -16.29 -2.76
C ALA A 32 16.18 -15.78 -1.64
N GLU A 33 17.37 -15.34 -2.01
CA GLU A 33 18.23 -14.60 -1.10
C GLU A 33 17.47 -13.45 -0.45
N PRO A 34 17.73 -13.13 0.83
CA PRO A 34 17.12 -11.96 1.45
C PRO A 34 17.45 -10.71 0.63
N PRO A 35 16.51 -9.77 0.49
CA PRO A 35 16.78 -8.54 -0.24
C PRO A 35 17.96 -7.80 0.41
N PRO A 36 18.73 -7.03 -0.38
CA PRO A 36 19.81 -6.22 0.16
C PRO A 36 19.27 -5.25 1.20
N PRO A 37 20.06 -4.89 2.23
CA PRO A 37 19.64 -3.93 3.22
C PRO A 37 19.33 -2.58 2.56
N ALA A 38 18.32 -1.88 3.08
CA ALA A 38 17.97 -0.55 2.61
C ALA A 38 19.14 0.42 2.85
N PRO A 39 19.32 1.42 1.97
CA PRO A 39 20.26 2.51 2.22
C PRO A 39 19.96 3.21 3.54
N PRO A 40 20.96 3.87 4.17
CA PRO A 40 20.73 4.65 5.39
C PRO A 40 19.61 5.69 5.21
N GLY A 41 18.68 5.75 6.15
CA GLY A 41 17.54 6.68 6.10
C GLY A 41 16.43 6.26 5.14
N CYS A 42 16.45 5.01 4.64
CA CYS A 42 15.49 4.48 3.69
C CYS A 42 14.80 3.20 4.18
N SER A 43 14.80 2.97 5.48
CA SER A 43 14.11 1.83 6.08
C SER A 43 12.59 2.04 6.12
N ALA A 44 11.86 0.97 6.38
CA ALA A 44 10.42 1.05 6.63
C ALA A 44 10.10 1.97 7.81
N GLY A 45 10.97 2.00 8.83
CA GLY A 45 10.85 2.91 9.96
C GLY A 45 10.99 4.39 9.54
N ASP A 46 11.95 4.70 8.67
CA ASP A 46 12.13 6.04 8.13
C ASP A 46 10.90 6.50 7.34
N LEU A 47 10.36 5.63 6.49
CA LEU A 47 9.13 5.91 5.74
C LEU A 47 7.95 6.15 6.69
N ALA A 48 7.78 5.33 7.70
CA ALA A 48 6.69 5.47 8.68
C ALA A 48 6.81 6.79 9.45
N GLN A 49 8.01 7.18 9.84
CA GLN A 49 8.27 8.43 10.55
C GLN A 49 7.92 9.65 9.68
N VAL A 50 8.39 9.68 8.44
CA VAL A 50 8.12 10.78 7.51
C VAL A 50 6.64 10.85 7.17
N SER A 51 6.01 9.70 6.92
CA SER A 51 4.56 9.63 6.64
C SER A 51 3.73 10.14 7.83
N GLY A 52 4.12 9.79 9.05
CA GLY A 52 3.46 10.28 10.26
C GLY A 52 3.59 11.80 10.43
N ALA A 53 4.77 12.34 10.19
CA ALA A 53 5.01 13.79 10.26
C ALA A 53 4.20 14.55 9.21
N VAL A 54 4.17 14.06 7.97
CA VAL A 54 3.35 14.65 6.89
C VAL A 54 1.86 14.53 7.23
N GLY A 55 1.41 13.39 7.75
CA GLY A 55 0.02 13.20 8.18
C GLY A 55 -0.40 14.19 9.26
N THR A 56 0.46 14.43 10.24
CA THR A 56 0.21 15.41 11.31
C THR A 56 0.13 16.83 10.75
N ALA A 57 1.05 17.22 9.88
CA ALA A 57 1.04 18.53 9.25
C ALA A 57 -0.18 18.73 8.35
N MET A 58 -0.56 17.70 7.58
CA MET A 58 -1.76 17.73 6.75
C MET A 58 -3.03 17.87 7.60
N SER A 59 -3.12 17.15 8.70
CA SER A 59 -4.23 17.25 9.65
C SER A 59 -4.39 18.68 10.17
N GLY A 60 -3.30 19.30 10.62
CA GLY A 60 -3.31 20.69 11.06
C GLY A 60 -3.77 21.65 9.96
N TYR A 61 -3.30 21.46 8.75
CA TYR A 61 -3.69 22.27 7.60
C TYR A 61 -5.20 22.16 7.32
N LEU A 62 -5.71 20.93 7.24
CA LEU A 62 -7.14 20.68 6.94
C LEU A 62 -8.05 21.25 8.02
N PHE A 63 -7.70 21.14 9.29
CA PHE A 63 -8.50 21.72 10.36
C PHE A 63 -8.52 23.25 10.37
N THR A 64 -7.51 23.88 9.83
CA THR A 64 -7.45 25.35 9.68
C THR A 64 -7.99 25.86 8.35
N HIS A 65 -8.30 24.94 7.41
CA HIS A 65 -8.87 25.25 6.09
C HIS A 65 -10.13 24.40 5.87
N PRO A 66 -11.26 24.75 6.52
CA PRO A 66 -12.46 23.90 6.50
C PRO A 66 -13.00 23.63 5.09
N GLU A 67 -12.89 24.57 4.16
CA GLU A 67 -13.30 24.38 2.78
C GLU A 67 -12.49 23.31 2.04
N VAL A 68 -11.18 23.23 2.33
CA VAL A 68 -10.32 22.18 1.78
C VAL A 68 -10.62 20.84 2.44
N ASN A 69 -10.83 20.85 3.75
CA ASN A 69 -11.21 19.65 4.50
C ASN A 69 -12.53 19.06 4.01
N ASP A 70 -13.52 19.90 3.75
CA ASP A 70 -14.82 19.48 3.23
C ASP A 70 -14.68 18.88 1.83
N PHE A 71 -13.86 19.48 0.97
CA PHE A 71 -13.58 18.94 -0.35
C PHE A 71 -12.99 17.52 -0.23
N PHE A 72 -11.90 17.34 0.52
CA PHE A 72 -11.29 16.01 0.66
C PHE A 72 -12.21 15.00 1.34
N THR A 73 -13.07 15.46 2.25
CA THR A 73 -14.08 14.60 2.90
C THR A 73 -15.10 14.10 1.89
N SER A 74 -15.46 14.94 0.91
CA SER A 74 -16.44 14.60 -0.13
C SER A 74 -15.94 13.52 -1.11
N LEU A 75 -14.64 13.29 -1.17
CA LEU A 75 -14.04 12.28 -2.07
C LEU A 75 -14.21 10.83 -1.58
N ARG A 76 -14.78 10.63 -0.41
CA ARG A 76 -14.97 9.29 0.16
C ARG A 76 -15.82 8.40 -0.75
N GLY A 77 -15.32 7.19 -0.99
CA GLY A 77 -16.04 6.19 -1.77
C GLY A 77 -15.99 6.37 -3.27
N LEU A 78 -15.28 7.39 -3.76
CA LEU A 78 -15.08 7.56 -5.20
C LEU A 78 -14.09 6.53 -5.75
N PRO A 79 -14.31 6.03 -6.97
CA PRO A 79 -13.30 5.27 -7.70
C PRO A 79 -12.03 6.09 -7.90
N ASN A 80 -10.88 5.42 -7.96
CA ASN A 80 -9.57 6.08 -8.03
C ASN A 80 -9.42 7.06 -9.20
N GLU A 81 -10.02 6.75 -10.34
CA GLU A 81 -9.96 7.63 -11.51
C GLU A 81 -10.72 8.93 -11.28
N GLU A 82 -11.93 8.83 -10.73
CA GLU A 82 -12.74 10.00 -10.40
C GLU A 82 -12.07 10.83 -9.30
N LEU A 83 -11.56 10.18 -8.27
CA LEU A 83 -10.83 10.83 -7.19
C LEU A 83 -9.66 11.67 -7.72
N ARG A 84 -8.85 11.11 -8.62
CA ARG A 84 -7.72 11.83 -9.23
C ARG A 84 -8.18 13.00 -10.06
N ALA A 85 -9.22 12.82 -10.88
CA ALA A 85 -9.76 13.87 -11.74
C ALA A 85 -10.33 15.03 -10.91
N ASP A 86 -11.07 14.72 -9.85
CA ASP A 86 -11.65 15.73 -8.97
C ASP A 86 -10.59 16.49 -8.19
N VAL A 87 -9.57 15.79 -7.67
CA VAL A 87 -8.43 16.43 -7.01
C VAL A 87 -7.69 17.35 -7.97
N GLN A 88 -7.41 16.90 -9.18
CA GLN A 88 -6.72 17.72 -10.17
C GLN A 88 -7.53 18.97 -10.51
N THR A 89 -8.82 18.81 -10.76
CA THR A 89 -9.72 19.93 -11.06
C THR A 89 -9.76 20.95 -9.92
N TYR A 90 -9.84 20.47 -8.69
CA TYR A 90 -9.83 21.32 -7.50
C TYR A 90 -8.52 22.08 -7.35
N MET A 91 -7.40 21.41 -7.52
CA MET A 91 -6.06 22.02 -7.40
C MET A 91 -5.82 23.06 -8.51
N ASP A 92 -6.25 22.78 -9.73
CA ASP A 92 -6.16 23.73 -10.84
C ASP A 92 -6.94 25.02 -10.56
N ALA A 93 -8.07 24.90 -9.87
CA ALA A 93 -8.88 26.05 -9.45
C ALA A 93 -8.35 26.74 -8.18
N HIS A 94 -7.49 26.07 -7.41
CA HIS A 94 -6.97 26.56 -6.13
C HIS A 94 -5.44 26.46 -6.07
N PRO A 95 -4.69 27.22 -6.88
CA PRO A 95 -3.24 27.08 -6.99
C PRO A 95 -2.49 27.36 -5.70
N GLN A 96 -3.02 28.19 -4.81
CA GLN A 96 -2.44 28.41 -3.50
C GLN A 96 -2.55 27.17 -2.62
N THR A 97 -3.72 26.55 -2.58
CA THR A 97 -3.95 25.28 -1.86
C THR A 97 -3.02 24.19 -2.37
N GLU A 98 -2.88 24.08 -3.70
CA GLU A 98 -1.94 23.13 -4.32
C GLU A 98 -0.51 23.34 -3.85
N SER A 99 -0.05 24.60 -3.85
CA SER A 99 1.30 24.95 -3.40
C SER A 99 1.52 24.63 -1.92
N GLU A 100 0.56 24.93 -1.07
CA GLU A 100 0.64 24.67 0.37
C GLU A 100 0.65 23.17 0.66
N ILE A 101 -0.22 22.39 0.03
CA ILE A 101 -0.26 20.93 0.20
C ILE A 101 1.00 20.27 -0.36
N THR A 102 1.50 20.73 -1.48
CA THR A 102 2.77 20.27 -2.05
C THR A 102 3.91 20.51 -1.06
N GLY A 103 3.97 21.67 -0.44
CA GLY A 103 4.96 22.00 0.60
C GLY A 103 4.87 21.07 1.81
N ILE A 104 3.65 20.77 2.29
CA ILE A 104 3.43 19.85 3.40
C ILE A 104 3.93 18.43 3.06
N ARG A 105 3.74 18.00 1.82
CA ARG A 105 4.13 16.66 1.32
C ARG A 105 5.59 16.56 0.90
N GLN A 106 6.32 17.68 0.85
CA GLN A 106 7.71 17.71 0.39
C GLN A 106 8.62 16.69 1.08
N PRO A 107 8.56 16.47 2.41
CA PRO A 107 9.40 15.47 3.06
C PRO A 107 9.23 14.05 2.51
N LEU A 108 8.01 13.66 2.09
CA LEU A 108 7.77 12.37 1.44
C LEU A 108 8.36 12.32 0.04
N THR A 109 8.26 13.41 -0.72
CA THR A 109 8.85 13.52 -2.05
C THR A 109 10.37 13.41 -1.96
N ASP A 110 10.98 14.09 -1.01
CA ASP A 110 12.43 14.06 -0.77
C ASP A 110 12.90 12.66 -0.37
N LEU A 111 12.13 11.97 0.50
CA LEU A 111 12.43 10.60 0.89
C LEU A 111 12.42 9.67 -0.31
N ARG A 112 11.42 9.76 -1.17
CA ARG A 112 11.33 8.94 -2.39
C ARG A 112 12.49 9.18 -3.32
N THR A 113 12.83 10.44 -3.57
CA THR A 113 13.95 10.81 -4.43
C THR A 113 15.26 10.28 -3.87
N ARG A 114 15.49 10.42 -2.57
CA ARG A 114 16.70 9.96 -1.90
C ARG A 114 16.81 8.43 -1.89
N CYS A 115 15.68 7.75 -1.75
CA CYS A 115 15.62 6.29 -1.63
C CYS A 115 15.28 5.59 -2.94
N ASP A 116 15.17 6.30 -4.04
CA ASP A 116 14.81 5.77 -5.37
C ASP A 116 13.53 4.90 -5.33
N ALA A 117 12.58 5.31 -4.51
CA ALA A 117 11.33 4.60 -4.35
C ALA A 117 10.28 5.08 -5.37
N PRO A 118 9.51 4.16 -5.98
CA PRO A 118 8.44 4.56 -6.89
C PRO A 118 7.41 5.42 -6.18
N ALA A 119 6.80 6.35 -6.91
CA ALA A 119 5.69 7.14 -6.38
C ALA A 119 4.55 6.21 -5.97
N PRO A 120 3.91 6.44 -4.79
CA PRO A 120 2.76 5.64 -4.42
C PRO A 120 1.65 5.84 -5.44
N VAL A 121 1.08 4.74 -5.89
CA VAL A 121 -0.15 4.78 -6.65
C VAL A 121 -1.23 5.26 -5.69
N LEU A 122 -1.80 6.43 -5.95
CA LEU A 122 -2.93 6.91 -5.18
C LEU A 122 -4.05 5.88 -5.24
N GLY A 123 -4.41 5.31 -4.10
CA GLY A 123 -5.46 4.32 -3.97
C GLY A 123 -5.02 2.85 -4.11
N GLY A 124 -3.73 2.58 -4.00
CA GLY A 124 -3.23 1.21 -3.84
C GLY A 124 -3.32 0.73 -2.41
#